data_ffb35d12ddcea0ce27df1922b23e1540
#
_entry.id   ffb35d12ddcea0ce27df1922b23e1540
#
_cell.length_a   1.000
_cell.length_b   1.000
_cell.length_c   1.000
_cell.angle_alpha   90.00
_cell.angle_beta   90.00
_cell.angle_gamma   90.00
#
_symmetry.space_group_name_H-M   'P 1'
#
loop_
_entity.id
_entity.type
_entity.pdbx_description
1 polymer ?
#
loop_
_entity_poly.entity_id
_entity_poly.type
_entity_poly.pdbx_seq_one_letter_code
_entity_poly.pdbx_strand_id
1 'polypeptide(L)' 'KERTHKLVQLGALFEIANLDNHNPAELLGILLKTSELPQDDPKWALWREYGQQTLNQRKDTKK' A
#
# COMPACT_ATOMS: atom_id res chain seq x y z
N LYS A 1 12.65 13.67 9.91
CA LYS A 1 13.31 12.79 9.03
C LYS A 1 12.69 11.46 8.89
N GLU A 2 12.42 10.80 9.96
CA GLU A 2 11.79 9.50 9.88
C GLU A 2 10.44 9.61 9.20
N ARG A 3 9.75 10.70 9.46
CA ARG A 3 8.45 10.91 8.87
C ARG A 3 8.56 11.03 7.35
N THR A 4 9.55 11.78 6.89
CA THR A 4 9.75 11.93 5.45
C THR A 4 10.06 10.59 4.81
N HIS A 5 10.91 9.81 5.45
CA HIS A 5 11.29 8.51 4.93
C HIS A 5 10.05 7.61 4.81
N LYS A 6 9.21 7.64 5.83
CA LYS A 6 8.01 6.83 5.80
C LYS A 6 7.05 7.25 4.69
N LEU A 7 6.94 8.56 4.46
CA LEU A 7 6.07 9.04 3.39
C LEU A 7 6.57 8.60 2.03
N VAL A 8 7.87 8.59 1.85
CA VAL A 8 8.45 8.14 0.60
C VAL A 8 8.16 6.66 0.38
N GLN A 9 8.27 5.87 1.44
CA GLN A 9 7.96 4.45 1.33
C GLN A 9 6.50 4.22 0.99
N LEU A 10 5.61 4.97 1.61
CA LEU A 10 4.19 4.83 1.32
C LEU A 10 3.88 5.20 -0.12
N GLY A 11 4.53 6.25 -0.62
CA GLY A 11 4.35 6.64 -2.00
C GLY A 11 4.80 5.56 -2.97
N ALA A 12 5.90 4.90 -2.64
CA ALA A 12 6.39 3.83 -3.49
C ALA A 12 5.39 2.68 -3.59
N LEU A 13 4.63 2.43 -2.53
CA LEU A 13 3.63 1.38 -2.57
C LEU A 13 2.55 1.67 -3.60
N PHE A 14 2.20 2.93 -3.76
CA PHE A 14 1.22 3.30 -4.77
C PHE A 14 1.74 3.03 -6.18
N GLU A 15 3.02 3.27 -6.40
CA GLU A 15 3.62 2.96 -7.69
C GLU A 15 3.59 1.47 -7.96
N ILE A 16 3.93 0.68 -6.95
CA ILE A 16 3.94 -0.76 -7.10
C ILE A 16 2.55 -1.27 -7.44
N ALA A 17 1.53 -0.65 -6.87
CA ALA A 17 0.15 -1.05 -7.11
C ALA A 17 -0.40 -0.47 -8.40
N ASN A 18 0.39 0.32 -9.11
CA ASN A 18 -0.03 0.98 -10.35
C ASN A 18 -1.18 1.97 -10.11
N LEU A 19 -1.15 2.59 -8.95
CA LEU A 19 -2.16 3.57 -8.58
C LEU A 19 -1.63 4.98 -8.56
N ASP A 20 -0.36 5.16 -8.88
CA ASP A 20 0.29 6.46 -8.73
C ASP A 20 -0.24 7.51 -9.69
N ASN A 21 -0.87 7.12 -10.78
CA ASN A 21 -1.42 8.11 -11.71
C ASN A 21 -2.93 8.24 -11.56
N HIS A 22 -3.49 7.74 -10.47
CA HIS A 22 -4.90 7.95 -10.21
C HIS A 22 -5.09 9.31 -9.54
N ASN A 23 -6.29 9.81 -9.65
CA ASN A 23 -6.65 11.07 -9.04
C ASN A 23 -6.48 10.99 -7.51
N PRO A 24 -5.89 12.02 -6.88
CA PRO A 24 -5.73 11.97 -5.42
C PRO A 24 -7.04 11.74 -4.66
N ALA A 25 -8.13 12.26 -5.18
CA ALA A 25 -9.41 12.05 -4.50
C ALA A 25 -9.81 10.60 -4.54
N GLU A 26 -9.52 9.92 -5.64
CA GLU A 26 -9.80 8.50 -5.76
C GLU A 26 -8.98 7.69 -4.77
N LEU A 27 -7.70 8.03 -4.67
CA LEU A 27 -6.82 7.33 -3.75
C LEU A 27 -7.25 7.54 -2.31
N LEU A 28 -7.60 8.78 -1.98
CA LEU A 28 -8.06 9.06 -0.64
C LEU A 28 -9.35 8.30 -0.32
N GLY A 29 -10.25 8.22 -1.30
CA GLY A 29 -11.49 7.48 -1.10
C GLY A 29 -11.24 6.02 -0.77
N ILE A 30 -10.31 5.40 -1.50
CA ILE A 30 -9.96 4.01 -1.25
C ILE A 30 -9.42 3.85 0.17
N LEU A 31 -8.53 4.75 0.57
CA LEU A 31 -7.94 4.67 1.90
C LEU A 31 -8.96 4.90 3.00
N LEU A 32 -9.89 5.82 2.77
CA LEU A 32 -10.92 6.08 3.76
C LEU A 32 -11.83 4.90 3.95
N LYS A 33 -12.22 4.26 2.85
CA LYS A 33 -13.07 3.08 2.93
C LYS A 33 -12.35 1.96 3.67
N THR A 34 -11.07 1.80 3.39
CA THR A 34 -10.29 0.77 4.05
C THR A 34 -10.15 1.05 5.53
N SER A 35 -9.99 2.32 5.89
CA SER A 35 -9.77 2.68 7.29
C SER A 35 -11.02 2.45 8.15
N GLU A 36 -12.16 2.25 7.51
CA GLU A 36 -13.39 1.97 8.26
C GLU A 36 -13.45 0.55 8.77
N LEU A 37 -12.58 -0.31 8.27
CA LEU A 37 -12.57 -1.70 8.72
C LEU A 37 -11.96 -1.83 10.10
N PRO A 38 -12.52 -2.69 10.95
CA PRO A 38 -11.90 -2.94 12.25
C PRO A 38 -10.49 -3.50 12.09
N GLN A 39 -9.63 -3.20 13.03
CA GLN A 39 -8.25 -3.65 12.95
C GLN A 39 -8.13 -5.17 13.01
N ASP A 40 -9.10 -5.83 13.60
CA ASP A 40 -9.05 -7.29 13.69
C ASP A 40 -9.83 -7.98 12.58
N ASP A 41 -10.24 -7.24 11.56
CA ASP A 41 -10.93 -7.84 10.43
C ASP A 41 -9.96 -8.77 9.70
N PRO A 42 -10.40 -9.99 9.35
CA PRO A 42 -9.51 -10.93 8.65
C PRO A 42 -8.97 -10.42 7.33
N LYS A 43 -9.63 -9.44 6.72
CA LYS A 43 -9.15 -8.89 5.47
C LYS A 43 -7.77 -8.27 5.60
N TRP A 44 -7.47 -7.70 6.77
CA TRP A 44 -6.15 -7.11 6.98
C TRP A 44 -5.05 -8.14 6.82
N ALA A 45 -5.27 -9.34 7.36
CA ALA A 45 -4.30 -10.40 7.25
C ALA A 45 -4.15 -10.88 5.81
N LEU A 46 -5.26 -10.99 5.10
CA LEU A 46 -5.22 -11.39 3.70
C LEU A 46 -4.46 -10.38 2.85
N TRP A 47 -4.75 -9.12 3.06
CA TRP A 47 -4.09 -8.06 2.31
C TRP A 47 -2.61 -7.99 2.63
N ARG A 48 -2.25 -8.22 3.87
CA ARG A 48 -0.85 -8.21 4.27
C ARG A 48 -0.09 -9.32 3.54
N GLU A 49 -0.68 -10.50 3.50
CA GLU A 49 -0.05 -11.61 2.80
C GLU A 49 0.10 -11.34 1.32
N TYR A 50 -0.95 -10.84 0.73
CA TYR A 50 -0.94 -10.54 -0.70
C TYR A 50 0.12 -9.49 -1.01
N GLY A 51 0.16 -8.43 -0.21
CA GLY A 51 1.13 -7.38 -0.41
C GLY A 51 2.56 -7.88 -0.19
N GLN A 52 2.75 -8.74 0.80
CA GLN A 52 4.07 -9.27 1.07
C GLN A 52 4.59 -10.10 -0.10
N GLN A 53 3.71 -10.88 -0.72
CA GLN A 53 4.11 -11.65 -1.90
C GLN A 53 4.55 -10.73 -3.02
N THR A 54 3.81 -9.67 -3.24
CA THR A 54 4.16 -8.73 -4.30
C THR A 54 5.50 -8.07 -4.01
N LEU A 55 5.73 -7.67 -2.79
CA LEU A 55 6.99 -7.04 -2.41
C LEU A 55 8.15 -8.01 -2.57
N ASN A 56 7.93 -9.27 -2.23
CA ASN A 56 8.98 -10.25 -2.37
C ASN A 56 9.35 -10.48 -3.83
N GLN A 57 8.37 -10.47 -4.70
CA GLN A 57 8.63 -10.64 -6.12
C GLN A 57 9.40 -9.46 -6.68
N ARG A 58 9.03 -8.26 -6.27
CA ARG A 58 9.74 -7.10 -6.75
C ARG A 58 11.17 -7.08 -6.25
N LYS A 59 11.39 -7.60 -5.06
CA LYS A 59 12.71 -7.68 -4.52
C LYS A 59 13.61 -8.52 -5.41
N ASP A 60 13.08 -9.60 -5.94
CA ASP A 60 13.84 -10.44 -6.83
C ASP A 60 14.18 -9.76 -8.13
N THR A 61 13.29 -8.99 -8.65
CA THR A 61 13.53 -8.33 -9.92
C THR A 61 14.42 -7.13 -9.77
N LYS A 62 14.57 -6.65 -8.55
CA LYS A 62 15.35 -5.52 -8.36
C LYS A 62 16.76 -5.69 -8.64
N LYS A 63 17.38 -6.24 -8.73
CA LYS A 63 18.70 -6.42 -9.01
C LYS A 63 19.22 -5.89 -9.96
#